data_a307d37896daf9c0e9c541642319de89
#
_entry.id   a307d37896daf9c0e9c541642319de89
#
_cell.length_a   1.000
_cell.length_b   1.000
_cell.length_c   1.000
_cell.angle_alpha   90.00
_cell.angle_beta   90.00
_cell.angle_gamma   90.00
#
_symmetry.space_group_name_H-M   'P 1'
#
loop_
_entity.id
_entity.type
_entity.pdbx_description
1 polymer ?
#
loop_
_entity_poly.entity_id
_entity_poly.type
_entity_poly.pdbx_seq_one_letter_code
_entity_poly.pdbx_strand_id
1 'polypeptide(L)'
;MGLIGTGNGGGFNIWDALKAFSAKKPTWGTCAGMILLADKCVGASAVIENGQALIGGMDVLVCRNYFGSQVSSFEMATPPPPGLDTSPYPGVYIRAPAILTVGPDIQVLGKVVATPHSQAAVVLSELEMKIAAGEEVNMMSVPDALVRDGPGSIQFKNSRKVAAEGEEKKEVIMDELRIELPGAADGSTAREVICACRSGNILCTAFHPELTRDYRWHAYFADMVKEYMQ
;
A
#
# COMPACT_ATOMS: atom_id res chain seq x y z
N MET A 1 -15.03 -9.69 -7.17
CA MET A 1 -14.51 -8.45 -7.78
C MET A 1 -14.30 -8.59 -9.29
N GLY A 2 -15.21 -9.26 -9.99
CA GLY A 2 -15.08 -9.58 -11.42
C GLY A 2 -15.91 -8.70 -12.36
N LEU A 3 -16.27 -7.47 -12.01
CA LEU A 3 -17.16 -6.61 -12.79
C LEU A 3 -16.55 -5.31 -13.31
N ILE A 4 -15.22 -5.16 -13.21
CA ILE A 4 -14.56 -4.02 -13.84
C ILE A 4 -14.06 -4.52 -15.20
N GLY A 5 -15.00 -4.67 -16.13
CA GLY A 5 -14.75 -5.11 -17.49
C GLY A 5 -13.99 -4.07 -18.29
N THR A 6 -12.93 -4.50 -18.94
CA THR A 6 -12.28 -3.79 -20.03
C THR A 6 -13.20 -3.76 -21.24
N GLY A 7 -14.12 -2.80 -21.32
CA GLY A 7 -14.95 -2.57 -22.50
C GLY A 7 -14.19 -1.71 -23.50
N ASN A 8 -13.73 -2.30 -24.58
CA ASN A 8 -13.34 -1.58 -25.81
C ASN A 8 -14.58 -0.96 -26.46
N GLY A 9 -14.84 0.28 -26.18
CA GLY A 9 -15.90 1.07 -26.81
C GLY A 9 -16.26 2.22 -25.89
N GLY A 10 -15.99 3.47 -26.25
CA GLY A 10 -16.33 4.77 -25.63
C GLY A 10 -17.11 4.83 -24.31
N GLY A 11 -16.98 3.85 -23.46
CA GLY A 11 -17.66 3.68 -22.20
C GLY A 11 -16.84 4.28 -21.04
N PHE A 12 -17.57 4.68 -20.02
CA PHE A 12 -17.04 5.21 -18.76
C PHE A 12 -16.07 4.18 -18.12
N ASN A 13 -14.80 4.55 -18.00
CA ASN A 13 -13.81 3.73 -17.31
C ASN A 13 -13.81 4.07 -15.82
N ILE A 14 -14.30 3.15 -14.99
CA ILE A 14 -14.40 3.36 -13.54
C ILE A 14 -13.04 3.59 -12.88
N TRP A 15 -11.96 3.01 -13.41
CA TRP A 15 -10.59 3.20 -12.89
C TRP A 15 -10.13 4.64 -13.06
N ASP A 16 -10.36 5.22 -14.25
CA ASP A 16 -9.99 6.62 -14.51
C ASP A 16 -10.80 7.56 -13.64
N ALA A 17 -12.09 7.25 -13.43
CA ALA A 17 -12.94 8.02 -12.54
C ALA A 17 -12.48 7.94 -11.07
N LEU A 18 -12.14 6.75 -10.59
CA LEU A 18 -11.62 6.57 -9.22
C LEU A 18 -10.29 7.28 -9.02
N LYS A 19 -9.38 7.20 -10.00
CA LYS A 19 -8.12 7.95 -9.99
C LYS A 19 -8.34 9.46 -9.96
N ALA A 20 -9.17 9.95 -10.86
CA ALA A 20 -9.49 11.38 -10.92
C ALA A 20 -10.16 11.88 -9.64
N PHE A 21 -10.97 11.04 -9.01
CA PHE A 21 -11.61 11.34 -7.74
C PHE A 21 -10.59 11.37 -6.60
N SER A 22 -9.83 10.30 -6.40
CA SER A 22 -8.87 10.19 -5.29
C SER A 22 -7.75 11.23 -5.38
N ALA A 23 -7.35 11.63 -6.58
CA ALA A 23 -6.36 12.70 -6.79
C ALA A 23 -6.86 14.09 -6.32
N LYS A 24 -8.17 14.30 -6.22
CA LYS A 24 -8.76 15.62 -5.94
C LYS A 24 -9.63 15.68 -4.72
N LYS A 25 -10.18 14.57 -4.26
CA LYS A 25 -11.20 14.53 -3.21
C LYS A 25 -10.73 13.72 -2.01
N PRO A 26 -11.16 14.08 -0.80
CA PRO A 26 -10.89 13.27 0.37
C PRO A 26 -11.32 11.83 0.15
N THR A 27 -10.36 10.92 0.32
CA THR A 27 -10.54 9.51 0.04
C THR A 27 -9.94 8.69 1.18
N TRP A 28 -10.67 7.71 1.67
CA TRP A 28 -10.21 6.82 2.72
C TRP A 28 -10.20 5.37 2.25
N GLY A 29 -9.01 4.78 2.18
CA GLY A 29 -8.81 3.38 1.87
C GLY A 29 -8.63 2.54 3.13
N THR A 30 -9.59 1.66 3.45
CA THR A 30 -9.49 0.70 4.55
C THR A 30 -9.11 -0.67 3.99
N CYS A 31 -8.21 -1.40 4.62
CA CYS A 31 -7.83 -2.77 4.26
C CYS A 31 -7.54 -2.94 2.74
N ALA A 32 -8.43 -3.55 1.98
CA ALA A 32 -8.31 -3.67 0.52
C ALA A 32 -8.27 -2.31 -0.19
N GLY A 33 -8.94 -1.29 0.34
CA GLY A 33 -8.87 0.08 -0.15
C GLY A 33 -7.47 0.67 -0.02
N MET A 34 -6.74 0.37 1.05
CA MET A 34 -5.34 0.76 1.21
C MET A 34 -4.45 0.10 0.13
N ILE A 35 -4.69 -1.19 -0.19
CA ILE A 35 -3.99 -1.87 -1.28
C ILE A 35 -4.26 -1.18 -2.63
N LEU A 36 -5.51 -0.82 -2.90
CA LEU A 36 -5.89 -0.17 -4.16
C LEU A 36 -5.25 1.21 -4.33
N LEU A 37 -5.10 1.98 -3.25
CA LEU A 37 -4.53 3.33 -3.28
C LEU A 37 -2.99 3.34 -3.22
N ALA A 38 -2.35 2.23 -2.89
CA ALA A 38 -0.89 2.13 -2.87
C ALA A 38 -0.31 2.21 -4.29
N ASP A 39 0.87 2.83 -4.42
CA ASP A 39 1.63 2.83 -5.66
C ASP A 39 2.38 1.52 -5.90
N LYS A 40 2.69 0.79 -4.83
CA LYS A 40 3.45 -0.46 -4.88
C LYS A 40 2.86 -1.50 -3.94
N CYS A 41 2.81 -2.73 -4.38
CA CYS A 41 2.26 -3.84 -3.60
C CYS A 41 3.02 -5.14 -3.85
N VAL A 42 3.27 -5.90 -2.79
CA VAL A 42 3.86 -7.25 -2.84
C VAL A 42 2.91 -8.28 -2.21
N GLY A 43 3.15 -9.55 -2.51
CA GLY A 43 2.34 -10.66 -2.04
C GLY A 43 1.28 -11.08 -3.05
N ALA A 44 1.28 -12.39 -3.38
CA ALA A 44 0.32 -12.97 -4.30
C ALA A 44 -1.10 -13.01 -3.71
N SER A 45 -2.08 -12.89 -4.57
CA SER A 45 -3.45 -13.29 -4.27
C SER A 45 -3.70 -14.66 -4.87
N ALA A 46 -4.14 -15.61 -4.07
CA ALA A 46 -4.52 -16.94 -4.58
C ALA A 46 -5.69 -16.88 -5.60
N VAL A 47 -6.37 -15.75 -5.71
CA VAL A 47 -7.55 -15.55 -6.59
C VAL A 47 -7.19 -14.82 -7.88
N ILE A 48 -5.99 -14.20 -7.97
CA ILE A 48 -5.61 -13.36 -9.12
C ILE A 48 -4.22 -13.81 -9.57
N GLU A 49 -4.17 -14.68 -10.57
CA GLU A 49 -2.93 -15.23 -11.14
C GLU A 49 -2.00 -14.15 -11.70
N ASN A 50 -2.56 -13.03 -12.13
CA ASN A 50 -1.84 -11.97 -12.81
C ASN A 50 -1.71 -10.66 -12.01
N GLY A 51 -1.96 -10.68 -10.69
CA GLY A 51 -1.90 -9.50 -9.84
C GLY A 51 -3.22 -8.71 -9.78
N GLN A 52 -3.18 -7.53 -9.18
CA GLN A 52 -4.34 -6.66 -8.99
C GLN A 52 -4.03 -5.26 -9.51
N ALA A 53 -4.92 -4.68 -10.29
CA ALA A 53 -4.82 -3.29 -10.68
C ALA A 53 -4.87 -2.36 -9.45
N LEU A 54 -4.02 -1.33 -9.45
CA LEU A 54 -3.94 -0.32 -8.40
C LEU A 54 -4.48 1.01 -8.92
N ILE A 55 -5.15 1.76 -8.05
CA ILE A 55 -5.56 3.15 -8.33
C ILE A 55 -4.34 4.05 -8.15
N GLY A 56 -3.57 3.80 -7.10
CA GLY A 56 -2.41 4.59 -6.73
C GLY A 56 -2.75 5.91 -6.03
N GLY A 57 -1.75 6.74 -5.85
CA GLY A 57 -1.83 8.04 -5.21
C GLY A 57 -1.25 8.08 -3.81
N MET A 58 -0.80 6.92 -3.30
CA MET A 58 -0.06 6.80 -2.05
C MET A 58 1.30 6.16 -2.32
N ASP A 59 2.38 6.92 -2.18
CA ASP A 59 3.75 6.38 -2.33
C ASP A 59 4.12 5.49 -1.14
N VAL A 60 3.52 4.31 -1.12
CA VAL A 60 3.73 3.28 -0.10
C VAL A 60 3.95 1.93 -0.74
N LEU A 61 4.76 1.08 -0.09
CA LEU A 61 4.87 -0.33 -0.39
C LEU A 61 4.02 -1.14 0.57
N VAL A 62 2.99 -1.79 0.06
CA VAL A 62 2.06 -2.60 0.85
C VAL A 62 2.37 -4.09 0.70
N CYS A 63 2.45 -4.80 1.81
CA CYS A 63 2.43 -6.26 1.84
C CYS A 63 1.00 -6.75 2.09
N ARG A 64 0.47 -7.49 1.14
CA ARG A 64 -0.88 -8.06 1.24
C ARG A 64 -0.91 -9.21 2.25
N ASN A 65 -2.06 -9.39 2.91
CA ASN A 65 -2.29 -10.48 3.87
C ASN A 65 -1.23 -10.59 4.97
N TYR A 66 -0.65 -9.46 5.39
CA TYR A 66 0.41 -9.45 6.40
C TYR A 66 -0.06 -10.05 7.73
N PHE A 67 -1.28 -9.69 8.17
CA PHE A 67 -1.80 -9.99 9.50
C PHE A 67 -2.56 -11.33 9.61
N GLY A 68 -2.64 -12.14 8.59
CA GLY A 68 -3.23 -13.45 8.83
C GLY A 68 -4.00 -14.12 7.70
N SER A 69 -4.44 -15.36 8.00
CA SER A 69 -5.22 -16.23 7.11
C SER A 69 -6.72 -15.89 7.15
N GLN A 70 -7.47 -16.53 6.26
CA GLN A 70 -8.92 -16.30 6.06
C GLN A 70 -9.80 -16.52 7.29
N VAL A 71 -9.31 -17.19 8.34
CA VAL A 71 -10.11 -17.68 9.47
C VAL A 71 -10.01 -16.80 10.71
N SER A 72 -9.07 -15.85 10.76
CA SER A 72 -8.80 -15.07 11.97
C SER A 72 -9.00 -13.57 11.72
N SER A 73 -10.14 -13.05 12.10
CA SER A 73 -10.24 -11.64 12.49
C SER A 73 -9.80 -11.50 13.95
N PHE A 74 -9.08 -10.44 14.26
CA PHE A 74 -8.67 -10.15 15.64
C PHE A 74 -8.69 -8.65 15.89
N GLU A 75 -8.84 -8.29 17.15
CA GLU A 75 -8.72 -6.92 17.62
C GLU A 75 -7.34 -6.73 18.27
N MET A 76 -6.70 -5.63 17.98
CA MET A 76 -5.41 -5.25 18.52
C MET A 76 -5.41 -3.78 18.93
N ALA A 77 -4.76 -3.48 20.06
CA ALA A 77 -4.48 -2.11 20.46
C ALA A 77 -3.66 -1.42 19.38
N THR A 78 -4.24 -0.42 18.77
CA THR A 78 -3.71 0.32 17.63
C THR A 78 -3.59 1.79 18.01
N PRO A 79 -2.61 2.55 17.50
CA PRO A 79 -2.55 3.99 17.75
C PRO A 79 -3.84 4.69 17.33
N PRO A 80 -4.36 5.61 18.17
CA PRO A 80 -5.49 6.45 17.80
C PRO A 80 -5.05 7.50 16.76
N PRO A 81 -5.99 8.12 16.03
CA PRO A 81 -5.66 9.22 15.14
C PRO A 81 -5.11 10.42 15.93
N PRO A 82 -4.21 11.23 15.33
CA PRO A 82 -3.63 12.39 15.98
C PRO A 82 -4.69 13.46 16.32
N GLY A 83 -4.46 14.19 17.40
CA GLY A 83 -5.33 15.30 17.82
C GLY A 83 -6.60 14.89 18.56
N LEU A 84 -6.83 13.60 18.77
CA LEU A 84 -7.94 13.08 19.55
C LEU A 84 -7.45 12.33 20.80
N ASP A 85 -8.38 11.72 21.55
CA ASP A 85 -8.07 10.92 22.73
C ASP A 85 -6.95 9.90 22.42
N THR A 86 -5.93 9.90 23.29
CA THR A 86 -4.70 9.10 23.12
C THR A 86 -4.81 7.67 23.62
N SER A 87 -5.97 7.27 24.16
CA SER A 87 -6.19 5.85 24.52
C SER A 87 -6.09 4.94 23.32
N PRO A 88 -5.57 3.70 23.48
CA PRO A 88 -5.47 2.76 22.38
C PRO A 88 -6.79 2.59 21.62
N TYR A 89 -6.69 2.54 20.30
CA TYR A 89 -7.83 2.28 19.41
C TYR A 89 -8.02 0.78 19.21
N PRO A 90 -9.25 0.23 19.30
CA PRO A 90 -9.51 -1.19 19.06
C PRO A 90 -9.50 -1.48 17.55
N GLY A 91 -8.32 -1.66 16.96
CA GLY A 91 -8.19 -1.95 15.55
C GLY A 91 -8.61 -3.38 15.21
N VAL A 92 -9.61 -3.54 14.35
CA VAL A 92 -10.05 -4.86 13.85
C VAL A 92 -9.33 -5.17 12.54
N TYR A 93 -8.59 -6.28 12.53
CA TYR A 93 -7.81 -6.74 11.38
C TYR A 93 -8.39 -8.03 10.81
N ILE A 94 -8.68 -8.05 9.50
CA ILE A 94 -9.22 -9.21 8.78
C ILE A 94 -8.35 -9.46 7.56
N ARG A 95 -7.43 -10.40 7.62
CA ARG A 95 -6.43 -10.63 6.55
C ARG A 95 -5.76 -9.33 6.09
N ALA A 96 -5.56 -8.43 7.03
CA ALA A 96 -5.20 -7.07 6.73
C ALA A 96 -3.81 -6.98 6.08
N PRO A 97 -3.63 -6.04 5.16
CA PRO A 97 -2.30 -5.68 4.65
C PRO A 97 -1.52 -4.86 5.69
N ALA A 98 -0.20 -4.75 5.49
CA ALA A 98 0.63 -3.80 6.22
C ALA A 98 1.43 -2.95 5.24
N ILE A 99 1.70 -1.71 5.61
CA ILE A 99 2.63 -0.85 4.88
C ILE A 99 4.04 -1.15 5.40
N LEU A 100 4.95 -1.50 4.49
CA LEU A 100 6.35 -1.81 4.80
C LEU A 100 7.21 -0.56 4.76
N THR A 101 7.05 0.26 3.72
CA THR A 101 7.81 1.51 3.51
C THR A 101 6.89 2.61 3.00
N VAL A 102 7.30 3.84 3.22
CA VAL A 102 6.61 5.05 2.78
C VAL A 102 7.57 6.00 2.08
N GLY A 103 7.08 6.73 1.11
CA GLY A 103 7.80 7.85 0.51
C GLY A 103 7.86 9.09 1.42
N PRO A 104 8.64 10.10 1.02
CA PRO A 104 8.96 11.26 1.86
C PRO A 104 7.73 12.13 2.21
N ASP A 105 6.71 12.14 1.35
CA ASP A 105 5.52 12.97 1.54
C ASP A 105 4.39 12.27 2.29
N ILE A 106 4.65 11.08 2.81
CA ILE A 106 3.66 10.28 3.55
C ILE A 106 3.78 10.53 5.05
N GLN A 107 2.74 11.04 5.65
CA GLN A 107 2.62 11.16 7.10
C GLN A 107 2.20 9.81 7.69
N VAL A 108 3.08 9.19 8.48
CA VAL A 108 2.76 8.00 9.26
C VAL A 108 1.91 8.40 10.47
N LEU A 109 0.73 7.81 10.60
CA LEU A 109 -0.22 8.09 11.68
C LEU A 109 -0.27 6.99 12.74
N GLY A 110 0.14 5.77 12.38
CA GLY A 110 0.16 4.67 13.33
C GLY A 110 1.06 3.52 12.88
N LYS A 111 1.75 2.93 13.85
CA LYS A 111 2.58 1.72 13.69
C LYS A 111 2.19 0.70 14.72
N VAL A 112 2.35 -0.56 14.37
CA VAL A 112 2.13 -1.71 15.28
C VAL A 112 3.25 -2.72 15.10
N VAL A 113 3.60 -3.42 16.17
CA VAL A 113 4.52 -4.56 16.12
C VAL A 113 3.70 -5.81 15.91
N ALA A 114 3.94 -6.52 14.81
CA ALA A 114 3.20 -7.72 14.48
C ALA A 114 4.06 -8.74 13.73
N THR A 115 3.78 -10.01 13.98
CA THR A 115 4.41 -11.12 13.25
C THR A 115 3.68 -11.33 11.92
N PRO A 116 4.41 -11.34 10.78
CA PRO A 116 3.81 -11.64 9.50
C PRO A 116 3.25 -13.07 9.47
N HIS A 117 2.10 -13.24 8.86
CA HIS A 117 1.57 -14.58 8.56
C HIS A 117 2.56 -15.37 7.68
N SER A 118 2.52 -16.70 7.72
CA SER A 118 3.48 -17.58 7.05
C SER A 118 3.70 -17.23 5.57
N GLN A 119 2.63 -16.96 4.83
CA GLN A 119 2.74 -16.55 3.41
C GLN A 119 3.40 -15.19 3.25
N ALA A 120 3.08 -14.24 4.11
CA ALA A 120 3.72 -12.92 4.10
C ALA A 120 5.19 -13.02 4.51
N ALA A 121 5.53 -13.88 5.47
CA ALA A 121 6.90 -14.12 5.89
C ALA A 121 7.78 -14.66 4.74
N VAL A 122 7.25 -15.58 3.93
CA VAL A 122 7.94 -16.08 2.72
C VAL A 122 8.20 -14.95 1.73
N VAL A 123 7.17 -14.16 1.41
CA VAL A 123 7.29 -13.01 0.50
C VAL A 123 8.34 -12.01 1.00
N LEU A 124 8.33 -11.69 2.30
CA LEU A 124 9.30 -10.77 2.90
C LEU A 124 10.72 -11.33 2.83
N SER A 125 10.91 -12.61 3.13
CA SER A 125 12.22 -13.26 3.06
C SER A 125 12.79 -13.28 1.64
N GLU A 126 11.94 -13.59 0.64
CA GLU A 126 12.34 -13.52 -0.77
C GLU A 126 12.70 -12.09 -1.20
N LEU A 127 11.91 -11.11 -0.76
CA LEU A 127 12.16 -9.70 -1.04
C LEU A 127 13.49 -9.24 -0.43
N GLU A 128 13.76 -9.58 0.84
CA GLU A 128 15.02 -9.27 1.52
C GLU A 128 16.23 -9.90 0.83
N MET A 129 16.13 -11.17 0.45
CA MET A 129 17.22 -11.85 -0.26
C MET A 129 17.52 -11.18 -1.60
N LYS A 130 16.51 -10.83 -2.39
CA LYS A 130 16.67 -10.15 -3.67
C LYS A 130 17.26 -8.75 -3.52
N ILE A 131 16.77 -7.97 -2.55
CA ILE A 131 17.32 -6.64 -2.25
C ILE A 131 18.79 -6.75 -1.85
N ALA A 132 19.14 -7.69 -0.96
CA ALA A 132 20.50 -7.92 -0.53
C ALA A 132 21.43 -8.36 -1.67
N ALA A 133 20.93 -9.15 -2.62
CA ALA A 133 21.64 -9.58 -3.81
C ALA A 133 21.73 -8.51 -4.92
N GLY A 134 21.03 -7.38 -4.78
CA GLY A 134 20.91 -6.37 -5.84
C GLY A 134 20.10 -6.87 -7.04
N GLU A 135 19.23 -7.86 -6.83
CA GLU A 135 18.40 -8.46 -7.87
C GLU A 135 17.12 -7.68 -8.09
N GLU A 136 16.49 -7.90 -9.25
CA GLU A 136 15.20 -7.33 -9.60
C GLU A 136 14.09 -7.87 -8.67
N VAL A 137 13.25 -6.98 -8.17
CA VAL A 137 12.09 -7.34 -7.37
C VAL A 137 10.81 -7.11 -8.19
N ASN A 138 10.01 -8.14 -8.33
CA ASN A 138 8.69 -8.04 -8.96
C ASN A 138 7.67 -7.47 -7.97
N MET A 139 7.13 -6.30 -8.28
CA MET A 139 6.08 -5.64 -7.52
C MET A 139 4.92 -5.26 -8.45
N MET A 140 3.70 -5.33 -7.94
CA MET A 140 2.58 -4.67 -8.62
C MET A 140 2.72 -3.16 -8.46
N SER A 141 2.55 -2.42 -9.54
CA SER A 141 2.57 -0.95 -9.48
C SER A 141 1.52 -0.34 -10.41
N VAL A 142 1.28 0.95 -10.20
CA VAL A 142 0.25 1.71 -10.91
C VAL A 142 0.52 1.93 -12.40
N PRO A 143 1.72 2.27 -12.86
CA PRO A 143 1.91 2.67 -14.25
C PRO A 143 1.59 1.58 -15.26
N ASP A 144 1.83 0.31 -14.92
CA ASP A 144 1.66 -0.79 -15.87
C ASP A 144 0.30 -1.47 -15.81
N ALA A 145 -0.42 -1.30 -14.71
CA ALA A 145 -1.76 -1.88 -14.56
C ALA A 145 -2.81 -1.29 -15.51
N LEU A 146 -2.52 -0.14 -16.14
CA LEU A 146 -3.48 0.61 -16.95
C LEU A 146 -3.11 0.71 -18.43
N VAL A 147 -1.90 0.33 -18.81
CA VAL A 147 -1.37 0.58 -20.17
C VAL A 147 -1.40 -0.67 -21.05
N ARG A 148 -1.61 -1.86 -20.50
CA ARG A 148 -1.57 -3.11 -21.28
C ARG A 148 -2.67 -4.09 -20.89
N ASP A 149 -3.05 -4.92 -21.84
CA ASP A 149 -3.98 -6.03 -21.70
C ASP A 149 -3.44 -7.13 -20.75
N GLY A 150 -3.33 -6.78 -19.48
CA GLY A 150 -2.86 -7.67 -18.42
C GLY A 150 -2.27 -6.88 -17.24
N PRO A 151 -2.30 -7.43 -16.02
CA PRO A 151 -1.66 -6.82 -14.88
C PRO A 151 -0.14 -6.87 -15.08
N GLY A 152 0.47 -5.69 -15.22
CA GLY A 152 1.89 -5.53 -15.32
C GLY A 152 2.58 -5.86 -14.01
N SER A 153 3.54 -6.77 -14.04
CA SER A 153 4.58 -6.82 -13.02
C SER A 153 5.66 -5.83 -13.41
N ILE A 154 5.95 -4.85 -12.56
CA ILE A 154 7.15 -4.04 -12.75
C ILE A 154 8.33 -4.83 -12.22
N GLN A 155 9.28 -5.07 -13.11
CA GLN A 155 10.62 -5.46 -12.72
C GLN A 155 11.34 -4.18 -12.30
N PHE A 156 11.58 -4.01 -11.00
CA PHE A 156 12.54 -3.02 -10.55
C PHE A 156 13.93 -3.54 -10.92
N LYS A 157 14.42 -3.05 -12.06
CA LYS A 157 15.84 -3.17 -12.38
C LYS A 157 16.58 -2.22 -11.47
N ASN A 158 17.50 -2.71 -10.69
CA ASN A 158 18.67 -1.95 -10.26
C ASN A 158 19.47 -1.65 -11.54
N SER A 159 18.93 -0.76 -12.37
CA SER A 159 19.50 -0.52 -13.69
C SER A 159 20.62 0.51 -13.56
N ARG A 160 21.84 0.02 -13.49
CA ARG A 160 22.86 0.64 -14.34
C ARG A 160 22.42 0.41 -15.78
N LYS A 161 21.65 1.32 -16.35
CA LYS A 161 21.50 1.38 -17.81
C LYS A 161 22.87 1.69 -18.38
N VAL A 162 23.48 0.72 -19.02
CA VAL A 162 24.51 0.97 -20.03
C VAL A 162 23.82 1.74 -21.14
N ALA A 163 24.13 3.02 -21.26
CA ALA A 163 23.62 3.87 -22.31
C ALA A 163 24.13 3.33 -23.65
N ALA A 164 23.21 3.05 -24.58
CA ALA A 164 23.54 2.90 -25.99
C ALA A 164 24.10 4.23 -26.50
N GLU A 165 25.19 4.16 -27.24
CA GLU A 165 25.89 5.32 -27.81
C GLU A 165 24.96 6.09 -28.75
N GLY A 166 24.78 7.38 -28.50
CA GLY A 166 24.31 8.30 -29.53
C GLY A 166 23.29 9.38 -29.18
N GLU A 167 22.83 9.54 -27.96
CA GLU A 167 21.96 10.68 -27.61
C GLU A 167 22.44 11.42 -26.36
N GLU A 168 22.34 12.76 -26.40
CA GLU A 168 22.79 13.66 -25.33
C GLU A 168 22.19 13.25 -23.98
N LYS A 169 23.08 12.97 -23.04
CA LYS A 169 22.77 12.57 -21.68
C LYS A 169 22.09 13.72 -20.94
N LYS A 170 20.78 13.67 -20.78
CA LYS A 170 20.16 14.16 -19.56
C LYS A 170 20.32 13.06 -18.51
N GLU A 171 21.25 13.29 -17.63
CA GLU A 171 21.43 12.48 -16.41
C GLU A 171 20.18 12.66 -15.55
N VAL A 172 19.19 11.79 -15.74
CA VAL A 172 18.12 11.63 -14.77
C VAL A 172 18.77 10.86 -13.64
N ILE A 173 19.19 11.57 -12.62
CA ILE A 173 19.53 10.98 -11.32
C ILE A 173 18.23 10.34 -10.82
N MET A 174 18.02 9.08 -11.14
CA MET A 174 17.03 8.27 -10.44
C MET A 174 17.64 8.02 -9.06
N ASP A 175 17.13 8.72 -8.06
CA ASP A 175 17.37 8.36 -6.66
C ASP A 175 17.18 6.85 -6.55
N GLU A 176 18.24 6.15 -6.18
CA GLU A 176 18.18 4.73 -5.86
C GLU A 176 17.14 4.57 -4.77
N LEU A 177 15.98 4.06 -5.11
CA LEU A 177 14.93 3.77 -4.13
C LEU A 177 15.46 2.64 -3.22
N ARG A 178 16.18 3.02 -2.20
CA ARG A 178 16.59 2.10 -1.13
C ARG A 178 15.34 1.67 -0.38
N ILE A 179 14.83 0.52 -0.73
CA ILE A 179 13.74 -0.10 0.02
C ILE A 179 14.36 -0.69 1.28
N GLU A 180 14.25 0.04 2.38
CA GLU A 180 14.57 -0.49 3.70
C GLU A 180 13.32 -1.14 4.26
N LEU A 181 13.30 -2.47 4.29
CA LEU A 181 12.20 -3.19 4.92
C LEU A 181 12.30 -3.09 6.45
N PRO A 182 11.17 -3.04 7.16
CA PRO A 182 11.18 -3.03 8.62
C PRO A 182 11.87 -4.31 9.13
N GLY A 183 12.98 -4.13 9.86
CA GLY A 183 13.74 -5.23 10.46
C GLY A 183 12.94 -5.99 11.51
N ALA A 184 13.38 -7.21 11.82
CA ALA A 184 12.84 -7.98 12.93
C ALA A 184 13.11 -7.26 14.26
N ALA A 185 12.10 -7.12 15.09
CA ALA A 185 12.22 -6.56 16.42
C ALA A 185 12.84 -7.62 17.38
N ASP A 186 13.95 -7.27 18.02
CA ASP A 186 14.55 -8.02 19.15
C ASP A 186 14.68 -9.55 18.98
N GLY A 187 15.14 -10.00 17.78
CA GLY A 187 15.37 -11.42 17.52
C GLY A 187 14.10 -12.25 17.32
N SER A 188 12.94 -11.62 17.31
CA SER A 188 11.67 -12.24 16.91
C SER A 188 11.41 -12.08 15.40
N THR A 189 10.42 -12.80 14.86
CA THR A 189 9.94 -12.58 13.49
C THR A 189 8.98 -11.40 13.39
N ALA A 190 8.58 -10.80 14.51
CA ALA A 190 7.72 -9.62 14.56
C ALA A 190 8.47 -8.38 14.02
N ARG A 191 7.73 -7.53 13.33
CA ARG A 191 8.25 -6.30 12.73
C ARG A 191 7.36 -5.13 13.09
N GLU A 192 7.96 -3.94 13.21
CA GLU A 192 7.18 -2.71 13.32
C GLU A 192 6.71 -2.30 11.93
N VAL A 193 5.42 -2.44 11.67
CA VAL A 193 4.78 -2.09 10.39
C VAL A 193 3.81 -0.94 10.55
N ILE A 194 3.59 -0.20 9.48
CA ILE A 194 2.68 0.94 9.46
C ILE A 194 1.27 0.44 9.19
N CYS A 195 0.34 0.82 10.07
CA CYS A 195 -1.08 0.46 9.99
C CYS A 195 -2.00 1.62 9.62
N ALA A 196 -1.51 2.86 9.66
CA ALA A 196 -2.25 4.04 9.23
C ALA A 196 -1.30 5.12 8.71
N CYS A 197 -1.67 5.77 7.60
CA CYS A 197 -0.92 6.88 7.01
C CYS A 197 -1.84 7.84 6.24
N ARG A 198 -1.33 9.06 5.99
CA ARG A 198 -2.02 10.11 5.22
C ARG A 198 -1.05 10.74 4.21
N SER A 199 -1.56 11.10 3.05
CA SER A 199 -0.90 12.01 2.11
C SER A 199 -1.95 12.96 1.53
N GLY A 200 -1.81 14.25 1.82
CA GLY A 200 -2.78 15.24 1.38
C GLY A 200 -4.22 14.88 1.77
N ASN A 201 -5.04 14.62 0.76
CA ASN A 201 -6.46 14.25 0.90
C ASN A 201 -6.73 12.74 1.00
N ILE A 202 -5.71 11.91 0.98
CA ILE A 202 -5.86 10.45 1.06
C ILE A 202 -5.47 9.95 2.46
N LEU A 203 -6.36 9.18 3.08
CA LEU A 203 -6.15 8.44 4.32
C LEU A 203 -6.14 6.94 4.02
N CYS A 204 -5.20 6.20 4.60
CA CYS A 204 -5.16 4.75 4.52
C CYS A 204 -5.07 4.12 5.91
N THR A 205 -5.87 3.06 6.15
CA THR A 205 -5.81 2.24 7.36
C THR A 205 -5.80 0.75 7.00
N ALA A 206 -4.97 -0.03 7.68
CA ALA A 206 -4.89 -1.48 7.50
C ALA A 206 -6.08 -2.22 8.12
N PHE A 207 -6.62 -1.67 9.20
CA PHE A 207 -7.74 -2.19 9.98
C PHE A 207 -9.09 -1.68 9.44
N HIS A 208 -10.17 -2.22 9.99
CA HIS A 208 -11.56 -1.95 9.65
C HIS A 208 -12.23 -1.06 10.71
N PRO A 209 -12.20 0.28 10.57
CA PRO A 209 -12.82 1.19 11.55
C PRO A 209 -14.34 1.00 11.67
N GLU A 210 -14.97 0.56 10.58
CA GLU A 210 -16.41 0.32 10.51
C GLU A 210 -16.90 -0.84 11.38
N LEU A 211 -15.97 -1.67 11.89
CA LEU A 211 -16.30 -2.82 12.72
C LEU A 211 -16.15 -2.56 14.23
N THR A 212 -15.84 -1.33 14.60
CA THR A 212 -15.73 -0.91 16.01
C THR A 212 -16.81 0.10 16.38
N ARG A 213 -17.03 0.31 17.68
CA ARG A 213 -17.87 1.40 18.20
C ARG A 213 -17.07 2.67 18.49
N ASP A 214 -15.80 2.69 18.17
CA ASP A 214 -14.91 3.82 18.34
C ASP A 214 -14.87 4.63 17.04
N TYR A 215 -15.38 5.82 17.07
CA TYR A 215 -15.53 6.68 15.89
C TYR A 215 -14.38 7.67 15.69
N ARG A 216 -13.29 7.57 16.45
CA ARG A 216 -12.17 8.55 16.37
C ARG A 216 -11.59 8.64 14.97
N TRP A 217 -11.36 7.54 14.28
CA TRP A 217 -10.88 7.56 12.89
C TRP A 217 -11.90 8.15 11.91
N HIS A 218 -13.20 7.92 12.15
CA HIS A 218 -14.27 8.55 11.36
C HIS A 218 -14.30 10.07 11.59
N ALA A 219 -14.14 10.53 12.84
CA ALA A 219 -14.05 11.94 13.17
C ALA A 219 -12.83 12.58 12.51
N TYR A 220 -11.67 11.95 12.58
CA TYR A 220 -10.46 12.40 11.92
C TYR A 220 -10.65 12.57 10.41
N PHE A 221 -11.25 11.57 9.73
CA PHE A 221 -11.54 11.68 8.30
C PHE A 221 -12.58 12.76 7.99
N ALA A 222 -13.61 12.92 8.83
CA ALA A 222 -14.58 14.00 8.67
C ALA A 222 -13.93 15.40 8.79
N ASP A 223 -12.94 15.54 9.65
CA ASP A 223 -12.18 16.79 9.76
C ASP A 223 -11.29 17.02 8.53
N MET A 224 -10.67 15.99 7.97
CA MET A 224 -9.99 16.08 6.66
C MET A 224 -10.93 16.57 5.54
N VAL A 225 -12.19 16.10 5.53
CA VAL A 225 -13.19 16.57 4.55
C VAL A 225 -13.51 18.04 4.76
N LYS A 226 -13.66 18.50 6.01
CA LYS A 226 -13.90 19.92 6.33
C LYS A 226 -12.72 20.82 5.93
N GLU A 227 -11.49 20.37 6.20
CA GLU A 227 -10.26 21.06 5.75
C GLU A 227 -10.25 21.24 4.23
N TYR A 228 -10.65 20.22 3.51
CA TYR A 228 -10.70 20.25 2.04
C TYR A 228 -11.78 21.19 1.49
N MET A 229 -12.86 21.46 2.24
CA MET A 229 -13.97 22.31 1.81
C MET A 229 -13.74 23.81 2.06
N GLN A 230 -12.70 24.17 2.79
CA GLN A 230 -12.29 25.56 3.06
C GLN A 230 -11.40 26.13 1.96
#